data_1108508f7acb298f97301615b260658d
#
_entry.id   1108508f7acb298f97301615b260658d
#
_cell.length_a   1.000
_cell.length_b   1.000
_cell.length_c   1.000
_cell.angle_alpha   90.00
_cell.angle_beta   90.00
_cell.angle_gamma   90.00
#
_symmetry.space_group_name_H-M   'P 1'
#
loop_
_entity.id
_entity.type
_entity.pdbx_description
1 polymer ?
#
loop_
_entity_poly.entity_id
_entity_poly.type
_entity_poly.pdbx_seq_one_letter_code
_entity_poly.pdbx_strand_id
1 'polypeptide(L)'
;MTTGKLFARDDIIPLWPDDPPGGGGPSGQLHINSSGSWSNIVSPAIQRFKPENPNGEAVLIAAGGGYRWIGMGREAWPVARWLNANGYTAYVLSYRLPHEKWQAGRLAPLQDAQRAIRLVRSFERRVHVLGFSAGGHLLGLAAARPDFESYPAIDPLDEVVPAVDSVGLIYPVITLEAPYQHTSTHLMMVGKNATPQDEANWSVQNFVTRRYPPTFLAQAEDDHTSNPFNTELMRDTCRRNRVPVELIQISKGGHGFGLGKAGTPAALWDQAYVRWLDRVS
;
A
#
# COMPACT_ATOMS: atom_id res chain seq x y z
N MET A 1 -2.65 7.51 -31.72
CA MET A 1 -1.63 8.28 -31.00
C MET A 1 -0.89 7.33 -30.08
N THR A 2 0.40 7.26 -30.27
CA THR A 2 1.33 6.24 -29.82
C THR A 2 1.50 6.21 -28.30
N THR A 3 1.02 5.15 -27.63
CA THR A 3 1.28 4.82 -26.22
C THR A 3 2.68 4.20 -25.99
N GLY A 4 3.63 4.55 -26.84
CA GLY A 4 4.97 4.00 -26.81
C GLY A 4 5.95 4.95 -26.14
N LYS A 5 6.49 4.53 -24.99
CA LYS A 5 7.59 5.07 -24.16
C LYS A 5 7.17 5.81 -22.89
N LEU A 6 6.34 5.21 -22.06
CA LEU A 6 6.16 5.75 -20.70
C LEU A 6 7.22 5.24 -19.70
N PHE A 7 7.90 4.11 -19.97
CA PHE A 7 8.86 3.52 -19.00
C PHE A 7 9.93 2.70 -19.73
N ALA A 8 11.18 2.80 -19.31
CA ALA A 8 12.22 1.86 -19.69
C ALA A 8 11.90 0.50 -19.05
N ARG A 9 12.11 -0.62 -19.77
CA ARG A 9 11.90 -1.98 -19.24
C ARG A 9 12.77 -2.24 -18.01
N ASP A 10 13.91 -1.59 -17.90
CA ASP A 10 14.89 -1.74 -16.81
C ASP A 10 14.43 -1.17 -15.47
N ASP A 11 13.29 -0.46 -15.42
CA ASP A 11 12.70 0.07 -14.19
C ASP A 11 11.64 -0.85 -13.57
N ILE A 12 11.28 -1.94 -14.26
CA ILE A 12 10.32 -2.93 -13.73
C ILE A 12 11.11 -4.12 -13.19
N ILE A 13 10.96 -4.37 -11.89
CA ILE A 13 11.64 -5.43 -11.17
C ILE A 13 10.61 -6.47 -10.73
N PRO A 14 10.63 -7.70 -11.26
CA PRO A 14 9.76 -8.78 -10.80
C PRO A 14 9.97 -9.05 -9.31
N LEU A 15 8.90 -9.35 -8.59
CA LEU A 15 9.00 -9.69 -7.16
C LEU A 15 9.61 -11.08 -6.95
N TRP A 16 9.31 -12.01 -7.83
CA TRP A 16 9.65 -13.41 -7.70
C TRP A 16 10.60 -13.83 -8.83
N PRO A 17 11.62 -14.63 -8.54
CA PRO A 17 12.53 -15.13 -9.59
C PRO A 17 11.83 -16.08 -10.58
N ASP A 18 10.85 -16.83 -10.07
CA ASP A 18 10.00 -17.77 -10.79
C ASP A 18 8.52 -17.50 -10.46
N ASP A 19 7.69 -18.53 -10.47
CA ASP A 19 6.29 -18.44 -10.10
C ASP A 19 6.12 -17.95 -8.64
N PRO A 20 5.14 -17.09 -8.37
CA PRO A 20 4.86 -16.63 -7.01
C PRO A 20 4.47 -17.78 -6.08
N PRO A 21 4.74 -17.68 -4.75
CA PRO A 21 4.39 -18.70 -3.77
C PRO A 21 2.92 -19.14 -3.85
N GLY A 22 2.70 -20.46 -3.81
CA GLY A 22 1.39 -21.09 -3.92
C GLY A 22 0.98 -21.41 -5.35
N GLY A 23 1.50 -20.73 -6.35
CA GLY A 23 1.13 -20.94 -7.75
C GLY A 23 -0.33 -20.56 -8.08
N GLY A 24 -0.82 -21.01 -9.23
CA GLY A 24 -2.13 -20.61 -9.75
C GLY A 24 -2.10 -19.22 -10.37
N GLY A 25 -3.21 -18.49 -10.26
CA GLY A 25 -3.33 -17.13 -10.75
C GLY A 25 -4.02 -17.00 -12.11
N PRO A 26 -4.16 -15.77 -12.61
CA PRO A 26 -4.80 -15.47 -13.86
C PRO A 26 -3.88 -15.83 -15.04
N SER A 27 -4.47 -16.01 -16.20
CA SER A 27 -3.75 -16.21 -17.47
C SER A 27 -4.02 -15.06 -18.43
N GLY A 28 -3.16 -14.96 -19.47
CA GLY A 28 -3.31 -13.95 -20.50
C GLY A 28 -2.58 -12.65 -20.17
N GLN A 29 -3.09 -11.53 -20.65
CA GLN A 29 -2.44 -10.22 -20.53
C GLN A 29 -3.01 -9.42 -19.36
N LEU A 30 -2.17 -8.54 -18.81
CA LEU A 30 -2.59 -7.49 -17.89
C LEU A 30 -3.78 -6.72 -18.47
N HIS A 31 -4.83 -6.57 -17.67
CA HIS A 31 -5.99 -5.78 -18.06
C HIS A 31 -5.88 -4.37 -17.48
N ILE A 32 -5.96 -3.37 -18.36
CA ILE A 32 -5.95 -1.95 -18.00
C ILE A 32 -7.27 -1.34 -18.45
N ASN A 33 -8.05 -0.83 -17.51
CA ASN A 33 -9.31 -0.17 -17.84
C ASN A 33 -9.12 1.30 -18.26
N SER A 34 -10.21 1.98 -18.65
CA SER A 34 -10.19 3.38 -19.09
C SER A 34 -9.70 4.38 -18.04
N SER A 35 -9.77 4.04 -16.76
CA SER A 35 -9.25 4.87 -15.65
C SER A 35 -7.79 4.60 -15.32
N GLY A 36 -7.10 3.72 -16.06
CA GLY A 36 -5.73 3.30 -15.80
C GLY A 36 -5.58 2.35 -14.61
N SER A 37 -6.67 1.71 -14.17
CA SER A 37 -6.61 0.70 -13.11
C SER A 37 -6.25 -0.66 -13.69
N TRP A 38 -5.44 -1.42 -12.94
CA TRP A 38 -4.90 -2.71 -13.34
C TRP A 38 -5.61 -3.88 -12.67
N SER A 39 -5.86 -4.93 -13.42
CA SER A 39 -6.29 -6.26 -12.94
C SER A 39 -5.70 -7.34 -13.84
N ASN A 40 -5.96 -8.60 -13.55
CA ASN A 40 -5.30 -9.74 -14.19
C ASN A 40 -3.78 -9.65 -14.00
N ILE A 41 -3.37 -9.55 -12.74
CA ILE A 41 -1.95 -9.38 -12.36
C ILE A 41 -1.25 -10.74 -12.48
N VAL A 42 -0.70 -11.04 -13.63
CA VAL A 42 0.01 -12.30 -13.92
C VAL A 42 1.40 -12.31 -13.30
N SER A 43 2.09 -11.15 -13.31
CA SER A 43 3.46 -11.00 -12.83
C SER A 43 3.55 -9.81 -11.88
N PRO A 44 3.46 -10.05 -10.56
CA PRO A 44 3.63 -9.00 -9.58
C PRO A 44 5.06 -8.44 -9.62
N ALA A 45 5.17 -7.12 -9.52
CA ALA A 45 6.44 -6.41 -9.70
C ALA A 45 6.46 -5.09 -8.92
N ILE A 46 7.64 -4.52 -8.76
CA ILE A 46 7.81 -3.11 -8.41
C ILE A 46 8.34 -2.34 -9.62
N GLN A 47 7.79 -1.15 -9.83
CA GLN A 47 8.27 -0.20 -10.82
C GLN A 47 9.02 0.93 -10.12
N ARG A 48 10.28 1.09 -10.45
CA ARG A 48 11.16 2.12 -9.85
C ARG A 48 11.10 3.43 -10.62
N PHE A 49 10.98 4.51 -9.89
CA PHE A 49 11.05 5.90 -10.37
C PHE A 49 12.19 6.60 -9.62
N LYS A 50 13.24 6.97 -10.34
CA LYS A 50 14.40 7.66 -9.77
C LYS A 50 14.24 9.17 -9.91
N PRO A 51 14.46 9.96 -8.84
CA PRO A 51 14.51 11.41 -8.93
C PRO A 51 15.83 11.86 -9.60
N GLU A 52 15.83 13.06 -10.17
CA GLU A 52 17.07 13.66 -10.70
C GLU A 52 18.09 13.94 -9.59
N ASN A 53 17.62 14.38 -8.44
CA ASN A 53 18.44 14.69 -7.26
C ASN A 53 17.95 13.86 -6.09
N PRO A 54 18.48 12.62 -5.88
CA PRO A 54 18.01 11.74 -4.82
C PRO A 54 18.44 12.24 -3.44
N ASN A 55 17.52 12.19 -2.48
CA ASN A 55 17.79 12.46 -1.06
C ASN A 55 18.33 11.25 -0.29
N GLY A 56 18.41 10.07 -0.94
CA GLY A 56 18.87 8.82 -0.34
C GLY A 56 17.79 8.00 0.36
N GLU A 57 16.53 8.35 0.19
CA GLU A 57 15.40 7.68 0.79
C GLU A 57 14.41 7.17 -0.27
N ALA A 58 13.72 6.09 0.05
CA ALA A 58 12.77 5.44 -0.85
C ALA A 58 11.37 5.33 -0.24
N VAL A 59 10.35 5.41 -1.11
CA VAL A 59 8.95 5.19 -0.74
C VAL A 59 8.36 4.09 -1.62
N LEU A 60 7.93 2.98 -1.01
CA LEU A 60 7.14 1.94 -1.67
C LEU A 60 5.66 2.34 -1.63
N ILE A 61 5.02 2.41 -2.79
CA ILE A 61 3.64 2.85 -2.96
C ILE A 61 2.75 1.66 -3.30
N ALA A 62 1.63 1.50 -2.58
CA ALA A 62 0.55 0.61 -2.96
C ALA A 62 -0.74 1.41 -3.16
N ALA A 63 -1.25 1.41 -4.39
CA ALA A 63 -2.55 2.01 -4.72
C ALA A 63 -3.72 1.15 -4.23
N GLY A 64 -4.86 1.77 -4.05
CA GLY A 64 -6.11 1.11 -3.68
C GLY A 64 -6.83 0.46 -4.85
N GLY A 65 -8.12 0.19 -4.65
CA GLY A 65 -9.00 -0.48 -5.61
C GLY A 65 -9.79 -1.62 -4.98
N GLY A 66 -9.86 -1.67 -3.64
CA GLY A 66 -10.63 -2.63 -2.86
C GLY A 66 -10.22 -4.08 -3.08
N TYR A 67 -8.98 -4.34 -3.47
CA TYR A 67 -8.45 -5.64 -3.91
C TYR A 67 -9.14 -6.24 -5.13
N ARG A 68 -9.93 -5.45 -5.87
CA ARG A 68 -10.54 -5.83 -7.16
C ARG A 68 -9.68 -5.41 -8.35
N TRP A 69 -8.94 -4.32 -8.19
CA TRP A 69 -7.97 -3.77 -9.13
C TRP A 69 -6.95 -2.93 -8.37
N ILE A 70 -5.96 -2.42 -9.08
CA ILE A 70 -4.96 -1.50 -8.55
C ILE A 70 -5.08 -0.16 -9.26
N GLY A 71 -5.33 0.92 -8.53
CA GLY A 71 -5.58 2.27 -9.05
C GLY A 71 -4.32 2.99 -9.54
N MET A 72 -3.57 2.40 -10.47
CA MET A 72 -2.26 2.90 -10.93
C MET A 72 -2.30 4.33 -11.44
N GLY A 73 -3.31 4.66 -12.24
CA GLY A 73 -3.42 5.97 -12.89
C GLY A 73 -3.75 7.12 -11.94
N ARG A 74 -4.39 6.82 -10.80
CA ARG A 74 -4.85 7.84 -9.83
C ARG A 74 -3.94 7.97 -8.62
N GLU A 75 -3.50 6.86 -8.05
CA GLU A 75 -2.86 6.82 -6.74
C GLU A 75 -1.38 6.44 -6.80
N ALA A 76 -0.93 5.70 -7.83
CA ALA A 76 0.43 5.23 -7.89
C ALA A 76 1.35 6.16 -8.71
N TRP A 77 1.16 6.25 -10.02
CA TRP A 77 2.08 7.00 -10.89
C TRP A 77 2.12 8.51 -10.63
N PRO A 78 0.99 9.21 -10.39
CA PRO A 78 1.05 10.63 -10.01
C PRO A 78 1.82 10.85 -8.72
N VAL A 79 1.61 9.97 -7.73
CA VAL A 79 2.29 10.03 -6.43
C VAL A 79 3.78 9.72 -6.57
N ALA A 80 4.16 8.73 -7.39
CA ALA A 80 5.56 8.44 -7.64
C ALA A 80 6.31 9.63 -8.27
N ARG A 81 5.69 10.30 -9.25
CA ARG A 81 6.27 11.52 -9.86
C ARG A 81 6.38 12.67 -8.88
N TRP A 82 5.37 12.85 -8.05
CA TRP A 82 5.39 13.87 -7.00
C TRP A 82 6.48 13.59 -5.95
N LEU A 83 6.66 12.35 -5.52
CA LEU A 83 7.77 11.96 -4.62
C LEU A 83 9.14 12.21 -5.28
N ASN A 84 9.29 11.90 -6.57
CA ASN A 84 10.53 12.20 -7.29
C ASN A 84 10.82 13.71 -7.35
N ALA A 85 9.80 14.54 -7.54
CA ALA A 85 9.97 16.00 -7.51
C ALA A 85 10.42 16.51 -6.12
N ASN A 86 10.22 15.71 -5.06
CA ASN A 86 10.68 15.96 -3.70
C ASN A 86 11.96 15.16 -3.32
N GLY A 87 12.62 14.55 -4.30
CA GLY A 87 13.91 13.87 -4.10
C GLY A 87 13.85 12.41 -3.65
N TYR A 88 12.67 11.84 -3.43
CA TYR A 88 12.51 10.45 -3.02
C TYR A 88 12.55 9.50 -4.21
N THR A 89 13.28 8.38 -4.09
CA THR A 89 13.11 7.25 -5.00
C THR A 89 11.76 6.59 -4.73
N ALA A 90 10.90 6.49 -5.75
CA ALA A 90 9.59 5.88 -5.58
C ALA A 90 9.55 4.49 -6.23
N TYR A 91 8.94 3.54 -5.55
CA TYR A 91 8.68 2.20 -6.04
C TYR A 91 7.17 1.96 -6.05
N VAL A 92 6.60 1.66 -7.20
CA VAL A 92 5.16 1.38 -7.34
C VAL A 92 4.96 -0.13 -7.37
N LEU A 93 4.17 -0.63 -6.43
CA LEU A 93 3.86 -2.06 -6.30
C LEU A 93 2.66 -2.44 -7.17
N SER A 94 2.83 -3.42 -8.06
CA SER A 94 1.74 -4.20 -8.63
C SER A 94 1.66 -5.53 -7.89
N TYR A 95 0.61 -5.72 -7.11
CA TYR A 95 0.42 -6.88 -6.23
C TYR A 95 -0.69 -7.78 -6.71
N ARG A 96 -0.60 -9.07 -6.41
CA ARG A 96 -1.62 -10.07 -6.74
C ARG A 96 -2.95 -9.76 -6.05
N LEU A 97 -4.04 -9.98 -6.75
CA LEU A 97 -5.40 -9.75 -6.24
C LEU A 97 -6.02 -11.08 -5.76
N PRO A 98 -6.61 -11.16 -4.56
CA PRO A 98 -7.06 -12.42 -3.94
C PRO A 98 -8.05 -13.22 -4.79
N HIS A 99 -8.89 -12.53 -5.58
CA HIS A 99 -9.92 -13.16 -6.40
C HIS A 99 -9.43 -13.69 -7.77
N GLU A 100 -8.16 -13.46 -8.10
CA GLU A 100 -7.56 -13.85 -9.39
C GLU A 100 -7.03 -15.30 -9.39
N LYS A 101 -7.67 -16.20 -8.66
CA LYS A 101 -7.38 -17.64 -8.64
C LYS A 101 -5.98 -18.03 -8.16
N TRP A 102 -5.29 -17.17 -7.43
CA TRP A 102 -4.05 -17.54 -6.76
C TRP A 102 -4.32 -18.56 -5.66
N GLN A 103 -3.54 -19.64 -5.59
CA GLN A 103 -3.71 -20.66 -4.54
C GLN A 103 -3.41 -20.09 -3.14
N ALA A 104 -2.53 -19.09 -3.05
CA ALA A 104 -2.28 -18.35 -1.81
C ALA A 104 -3.49 -17.52 -1.34
N GLY A 105 -4.49 -17.29 -2.21
CA GLY A 105 -5.73 -16.57 -1.90
C GLY A 105 -5.45 -15.20 -1.28
N ARG A 106 -6.04 -14.94 -0.11
CA ARG A 106 -5.88 -13.67 0.61
C ARG A 106 -4.46 -13.39 1.12
N LEU A 107 -3.57 -14.40 1.17
CA LEU A 107 -2.15 -14.19 1.50
C LEU A 107 -1.35 -13.60 0.33
N ALA A 108 -1.77 -13.81 -0.91
CA ALA A 108 -1.01 -13.40 -2.09
C ALA A 108 -0.57 -11.92 -2.07
N PRO A 109 -1.46 -10.93 -1.83
CA PRO A 109 -1.02 -9.54 -1.76
C PRO A 109 -0.06 -9.25 -0.60
N LEU A 110 -0.22 -9.89 0.56
CA LEU A 110 0.68 -9.72 1.70
C LEU A 110 2.08 -10.30 1.42
N GLN A 111 2.15 -11.46 0.78
CA GLN A 111 3.40 -12.05 0.30
C GLN A 111 4.13 -11.09 -0.63
N ASP A 112 3.42 -10.53 -1.59
CA ASP A 112 3.97 -9.56 -2.54
C ASP A 112 4.46 -8.28 -1.86
N ALA A 113 3.70 -7.75 -0.89
CA ALA A 113 4.09 -6.57 -0.13
C ALA A 113 5.36 -6.82 0.71
N GLN A 114 5.44 -7.95 1.43
CA GLN A 114 6.62 -8.31 2.19
C GLN A 114 7.84 -8.51 1.27
N ARG A 115 7.67 -9.19 0.13
CA ARG A 115 8.73 -9.39 -0.85
C ARG A 115 9.18 -8.07 -1.47
N ALA A 116 8.26 -7.18 -1.79
CA ALA A 116 8.56 -5.84 -2.30
C ALA A 116 9.38 -5.02 -1.31
N ILE A 117 9.01 -5.03 -0.02
CA ILE A 117 9.77 -4.35 1.04
C ILE A 117 11.20 -4.90 1.12
N ARG A 118 11.38 -6.22 1.08
CA ARG A 118 12.71 -6.86 1.06
C ARG A 118 13.55 -6.42 -0.14
N LEU A 119 12.95 -6.42 -1.35
CA LEU A 119 13.60 -5.96 -2.57
C LEU A 119 14.02 -4.49 -2.46
N VAL A 120 13.13 -3.60 -2.04
CA VAL A 120 13.47 -2.19 -1.88
C VAL A 120 14.59 -2.01 -0.83
N ARG A 121 14.53 -2.75 0.27
CA ARG A 121 15.59 -2.75 1.30
C ARG A 121 16.95 -3.24 0.79
N SER A 122 16.99 -4.08 -0.22
CA SER A 122 18.26 -4.51 -0.82
C SER A 122 18.92 -3.42 -1.68
N PHE A 123 18.15 -2.42 -2.11
CA PHE A 123 18.62 -1.30 -2.92
C PHE A 123 18.79 -0.01 -2.11
N GLU A 124 17.97 0.17 -1.06
CA GLU A 124 17.79 1.43 -0.38
C GLU A 124 17.99 1.29 1.13
N ARG A 125 18.69 2.25 1.71
CA ARG A 125 18.99 2.23 3.15
C ARG A 125 17.79 2.60 4.01
N ARG A 126 16.99 3.59 3.57
CA ARG A 126 15.76 4.02 4.23
C ARG A 126 14.57 3.71 3.34
N VAL A 127 13.59 3.04 3.91
CA VAL A 127 12.41 2.56 3.19
C VAL A 127 11.14 2.95 3.93
N HIS A 128 10.39 3.84 3.34
CA HIS A 128 9.07 4.23 3.78
C HIS A 128 8.00 3.53 2.94
N VAL A 129 6.80 3.38 3.47
CA VAL A 129 5.67 2.88 2.69
C VAL A 129 4.54 3.91 2.66
N LEU A 130 3.85 4.00 1.52
CA LEU A 130 2.71 4.89 1.32
C LEU A 130 1.57 4.12 0.65
N GLY A 131 0.50 3.87 1.41
CA GLY A 131 -0.64 3.09 0.95
C GLY A 131 -1.92 3.88 0.88
N PHE A 132 -2.72 3.62 -0.17
CA PHE A 132 -3.99 4.28 -0.43
C PHE A 132 -5.14 3.27 -0.29
N SER A 133 -6.20 3.59 0.46
CA SER A 133 -7.39 2.74 0.56
C SER A 133 -7.05 1.28 0.90
N ALA A 134 -7.38 0.32 0.04
CA ALA A 134 -6.98 -1.09 0.18
C ALA A 134 -5.44 -1.28 0.15
N GLY A 135 -4.70 -0.43 -0.58
CA GLY A 135 -3.23 -0.41 -0.53
C GLY A 135 -2.71 0.07 0.83
N GLY A 136 -3.46 0.95 1.50
CA GLY A 136 -3.22 1.33 2.89
C GLY A 136 -3.44 0.18 3.86
N HIS A 137 -4.49 -0.61 3.67
CA HIS A 137 -4.69 -1.86 4.40
C HIS A 137 -3.49 -2.82 4.20
N LEU A 138 -3.09 -3.03 2.96
CA LEU A 138 -2.01 -3.94 2.60
C LEU A 138 -0.67 -3.55 3.25
N LEU A 139 -0.23 -2.31 3.06
CA LEU A 139 1.06 -1.86 3.59
C LEU A 139 1.01 -1.63 5.10
N GLY A 140 -0.14 -1.21 5.64
CA GLY A 140 -0.35 -1.13 7.09
C GLY A 140 -0.21 -2.50 7.75
N LEU A 141 -0.80 -3.53 7.15
CA LEU A 141 -0.72 -4.90 7.66
C LEU A 141 0.70 -5.49 7.50
N ALA A 142 1.37 -5.25 6.36
CA ALA A 142 2.74 -5.70 6.14
C ALA A 142 3.70 -5.08 7.17
N ALA A 143 3.57 -3.78 7.44
CA ALA A 143 4.36 -3.07 8.44
C ALA A 143 4.07 -3.53 9.87
N ALA A 144 2.83 -3.97 10.16
CA ALA A 144 2.44 -4.48 11.49
C ALA A 144 2.91 -5.92 11.74
N ARG A 145 3.26 -6.65 10.69
CA ARG A 145 3.58 -8.08 10.76
C ARG A 145 4.91 -8.42 10.04
N PRO A 146 6.03 -7.74 10.34
CA PRO A 146 7.30 -8.00 9.66
C PRO A 146 7.84 -9.41 9.96
N ASP A 147 7.51 -9.97 11.13
CA ASP A 147 7.94 -11.31 11.56
C ASP A 147 6.97 -12.43 11.12
N PHE A 148 5.88 -12.09 10.40
CA PHE A 148 4.92 -13.09 9.93
C PHE A 148 5.41 -13.75 8.64
N GLU A 149 5.68 -15.05 8.70
CA GLU A 149 6.07 -15.87 7.54
C GLU A 149 4.84 -16.14 6.65
N SER A 150 4.55 -15.26 5.71
CA SER A 150 3.42 -15.43 4.79
C SER A 150 3.70 -16.46 3.68
N TYR A 151 4.97 -16.80 3.47
CA TYR A 151 5.45 -17.83 2.54
C TYR A 151 6.80 -18.41 3.04
N PRO A 152 7.16 -19.65 2.67
CA PRO A 152 8.47 -20.20 2.97
C PRO A 152 9.56 -19.47 2.19
N ALA A 153 10.73 -19.26 2.79
CA ALA A 153 11.86 -18.62 2.13
C ALA A 153 12.25 -19.37 0.85
N ILE A 154 12.49 -18.66 -0.24
CA ILE A 154 12.82 -19.19 -1.55
C ILE A 154 14.23 -18.81 -2.02
N ASP A 155 14.78 -17.73 -1.53
CA ASP A 155 16.12 -17.26 -1.83
C ASP A 155 16.70 -16.41 -0.66
N PRO A 156 18.01 -16.01 -0.69
CA PRO A 156 18.63 -15.25 0.38
C PRO A 156 17.99 -13.90 0.70
N LEU A 157 17.21 -13.33 -0.23
CA LEU A 157 16.50 -12.08 0.04
C LEU A 157 15.45 -12.24 1.15
N ASP A 158 14.91 -13.45 1.31
CA ASP A 158 13.88 -13.73 2.32
C ASP A 158 14.43 -13.81 3.75
N GLU A 159 15.75 -13.81 3.92
CA GLU A 159 16.40 -13.63 5.23
C GLU A 159 16.33 -12.17 5.72
N VAL A 160 16.07 -11.22 4.80
CA VAL A 160 15.88 -9.80 5.14
C VAL A 160 14.53 -9.60 5.81
N VAL A 161 14.52 -9.04 7.01
CA VAL A 161 13.26 -8.67 7.68
C VAL A 161 12.56 -7.55 6.88
N PRO A 162 11.29 -7.72 6.49
CA PRO A 162 10.55 -6.70 5.71
C PRO A 162 10.05 -5.56 6.62
N ALA A 163 10.97 -4.97 7.38
CA ALA A 163 10.70 -3.81 8.22
C ALA A 163 10.78 -2.51 7.41
N VAL A 164 10.02 -1.50 7.81
CA VAL A 164 10.00 -0.18 7.17
C VAL A 164 10.29 0.93 8.21
N ASP A 165 10.81 2.06 7.75
CA ASP A 165 11.21 3.15 8.63
C ASP A 165 10.04 4.06 8.99
N SER A 166 9.02 4.17 8.14
CA SER A 166 7.76 4.86 8.43
C SER A 166 6.61 4.40 7.54
N VAL A 167 5.38 4.72 7.94
CA VAL A 167 4.15 4.31 7.27
C VAL A 167 3.25 5.51 7.01
N GLY A 168 2.90 5.75 5.74
CA GLY A 168 1.88 6.70 5.32
C GLY A 168 0.62 5.96 4.84
N LEU A 169 -0.54 6.31 5.39
CA LEU A 169 -1.82 5.67 5.04
C LEU A 169 -2.86 6.75 4.70
N ILE A 170 -3.32 6.74 3.46
CA ILE A 170 -4.23 7.76 2.93
C ILE A 170 -5.59 7.13 2.69
N TYR A 171 -6.60 7.64 3.36
CA TYR A 171 -7.97 7.08 3.42
C TYR A 171 -8.01 5.54 3.49
N PRO A 172 -7.21 4.95 4.41
CA PRO A 172 -7.01 3.51 4.44
C PRO A 172 -8.26 2.78 4.94
N VAL A 173 -8.41 1.51 4.54
CA VAL A 173 -9.19 0.57 5.33
C VAL A 173 -8.26 0.00 6.41
N ILE A 174 -8.62 0.08 7.67
CA ILE A 174 -7.84 -0.40 8.81
C ILE A 174 -8.50 -1.60 9.45
N THR A 175 -9.79 -1.49 9.73
CA THR A 175 -10.55 -2.59 10.33
C THR A 175 -11.47 -3.27 9.31
N LEU A 176 -11.52 -4.59 9.39
CA LEU A 176 -12.51 -5.41 8.69
C LEU A 176 -13.64 -5.86 9.63
N GLU A 177 -13.63 -5.40 10.88
CA GLU A 177 -14.57 -5.79 11.93
C GLU A 177 -15.84 -4.93 11.90
N ALA A 178 -16.92 -5.48 12.44
CA ALA A 178 -18.20 -4.77 12.59
C ALA A 178 -18.01 -3.48 13.43
N PRO A 179 -18.73 -2.41 13.10
CA PRO A 179 -19.73 -2.24 12.04
C PRO A 179 -19.15 -1.73 10.70
N TYR A 180 -17.83 -1.78 10.49
CA TYR A 180 -17.13 -1.16 9.36
C TYR A 180 -16.80 -2.13 8.21
N GLN A 181 -17.41 -3.32 8.18
CA GLN A 181 -17.14 -4.39 7.23
C GLN A 181 -17.71 -4.17 5.82
N HIS A 182 -18.42 -3.08 5.57
CA HIS A 182 -19.12 -2.83 4.29
C HIS A 182 -18.20 -2.26 3.19
N THR A 183 -17.02 -2.86 3.04
CA THR A 183 -16.05 -2.44 2.03
C THR A 183 -15.74 -3.57 1.05
N SER A 184 -15.30 -3.20 -0.17
CA SER A 184 -14.76 -4.18 -1.12
C SER A 184 -13.54 -4.89 -0.54
N THR A 185 -12.71 -4.20 0.24
CA THR A 185 -11.56 -4.76 0.96
C THR A 185 -11.98 -5.93 1.86
N HIS A 186 -13.01 -5.75 2.69
CA HIS A 186 -13.57 -6.82 3.51
C HIS A 186 -14.01 -8.01 2.65
N LEU A 187 -14.83 -7.73 1.62
CA LEU A 187 -15.37 -8.79 0.76
C LEU A 187 -14.28 -9.61 0.08
N MET A 188 -13.22 -8.97 -0.41
CA MET A 188 -12.12 -9.65 -1.12
C MET A 188 -11.17 -10.38 -0.18
N MET A 189 -10.95 -9.86 1.02
CA MET A 189 -10.00 -10.44 1.97
C MET A 189 -10.61 -11.56 2.81
N VAL A 190 -11.83 -11.41 3.28
CA VAL A 190 -12.44 -12.37 4.23
C VAL A 190 -13.77 -12.95 3.75
N GLY A 191 -14.41 -12.36 2.73
CA GLY A 191 -15.64 -12.88 2.14
C GLY A 191 -16.90 -12.46 2.89
N LYS A 192 -18.06 -12.84 2.34
CA LYS A 192 -19.39 -12.47 2.88
C LYS A 192 -19.72 -13.15 4.21
N ASN A 193 -19.19 -14.34 4.43
CA ASN A 193 -19.51 -15.20 5.58
C ASN A 193 -18.31 -15.26 6.56
N ALA A 194 -17.52 -14.17 6.62
CA ALA A 194 -16.41 -14.09 7.54
C ALA A 194 -16.88 -14.24 8.99
N THR A 195 -16.10 -14.96 9.77
CA THR A 195 -16.26 -15.00 11.22
C THR A 195 -15.61 -13.76 11.84
N PRO A 196 -16.00 -13.34 13.07
CA PRO A 196 -15.31 -12.26 13.78
C PRO A 196 -13.80 -12.53 13.92
N GLN A 197 -13.39 -13.79 14.02
CA GLN A 197 -11.97 -14.15 14.07
C GLN A 197 -11.27 -13.94 12.72
N ASP A 198 -11.93 -14.25 11.60
CA ASP A 198 -11.39 -13.96 10.26
C ASP A 198 -11.21 -12.45 10.08
N GLU A 199 -12.19 -11.65 10.45
CA GLU A 199 -12.14 -10.20 10.41
C GLU A 199 -10.99 -9.64 11.26
N ALA A 200 -10.88 -10.11 12.51
CA ALA A 200 -9.82 -9.68 13.42
C ALA A 200 -8.42 -10.06 12.92
N ASN A 201 -8.25 -11.24 12.30
CA ASN A 201 -6.97 -11.72 11.78
C ASN A 201 -6.46 -10.90 10.58
N TRP A 202 -7.32 -10.12 9.96
CA TRP A 202 -6.99 -9.27 8.82
C TRP A 202 -7.22 -7.78 9.08
N SER A 203 -7.51 -7.39 10.30
CA SER A 203 -7.65 -6.01 10.73
C SER A 203 -6.31 -5.47 11.23
N VAL A 204 -5.82 -4.38 10.64
CA VAL A 204 -4.46 -3.84 10.86
C VAL A 204 -4.21 -3.48 12.31
N GLN A 205 -5.18 -2.83 12.98
CA GLN A 205 -5.05 -2.34 14.36
C GLN A 205 -4.73 -3.45 15.37
N ASN A 206 -5.10 -4.69 15.07
CA ASN A 206 -4.89 -5.82 15.98
C ASN A 206 -3.43 -6.29 16.05
N PHE A 207 -2.59 -5.83 15.13
CA PHE A 207 -1.17 -6.20 15.06
C PHE A 207 -0.21 -5.04 15.34
N VAL A 208 -0.74 -3.85 15.60
CA VAL A 208 0.06 -2.69 15.95
C VAL A 208 0.62 -2.86 17.36
N THR A 209 1.94 -2.87 17.47
CA THR A 209 2.69 -2.97 18.71
C THR A 209 3.59 -1.74 18.91
N ARG A 210 4.34 -1.68 20.00
CA ARG A 210 5.34 -0.62 20.25
C ARG A 210 6.46 -0.57 19.18
N ARG A 211 6.62 -1.63 18.38
CA ARG A 211 7.61 -1.72 17.30
C ARG A 211 7.04 -1.26 15.95
N TYR A 212 5.75 -0.89 15.91
CA TYR A 212 5.16 -0.35 14.69
C TYR A 212 5.81 0.99 14.35
N PRO A 213 6.11 1.24 13.05
CA PRO A 213 6.84 2.44 12.66
C PRO A 213 6.05 3.75 12.89
N PRO A 214 6.71 4.91 12.98
CA PRO A 214 6.05 6.21 12.94
C PRO A 214 5.05 6.29 11.78
N THR A 215 3.89 6.87 12.05
CA THR A 215 2.73 6.76 11.15
C THR A 215 2.15 8.12 10.79
N PHE A 216 1.95 8.34 9.49
CA PHE A 216 1.20 9.46 8.95
C PHE A 216 -0.15 8.99 8.40
N LEU A 217 -1.21 9.70 8.71
CA LEU A 217 -2.58 9.41 8.28
C LEU A 217 -3.19 10.64 7.61
N ALA A 218 -3.93 10.45 6.52
CA ALA A 218 -4.77 11.50 5.93
C ALA A 218 -6.14 10.94 5.57
N GLN A 219 -7.21 11.67 5.92
CA GLN A 219 -8.59 11.22 5.74
C GLN A 219 -9.53 12.40 5.47
N ALA A 220 -10.41 12.25 4.50
CA ALA A 220 -11.52 13.17 4.30
C ALA A 220 -12.70 12.81 5.22
N GLU A 221 -13.29 13.83 5.85
CA GLU A 221 -14.42 13.66 6.77
C GLU A 221 -15.71 13.20 6.03
N ASP A 222 -15.81 13.52 4.74
CA ASP A 222 -16.91 13.15 3.87
C ASP A 222 -16.67 11.85 3.07
N ASP A 223 -15.74 11.00 3.51
CA ASP A 223 -15.49 9.69 2.89
C ASP A 223 -16.54 8.66 3.30
N HIS A 224 -17.37 8.26 2.34
CA HIS A 224 -18.41 7.23 2.52
C HIS A 224 -17.98 5.82 2.12
N THR A 225 -16.77 5.64 1.59
CA THR A 225 -16.22 4.34 1.18
C THR A 225 -15.36 3.73 2.26
N SER A 226 -14.36 4.48 2.76
CA SER A 226 -13.59 4.12 3.95
C SER A 226 -13.97 5.07 5.06
N ASN A 227 -14.83 4.60 5.97
CA ASN A 227 -15.32 5.43 7.08
C ASN A 227 -14.14 6.10 7.81
N PRO A 228 -14.17 7.41 8.07
CA PRO A 228 -13.10 8.14 8.78
C PRO A 228 -12.68 7.53 10.11
N PHE A 229 -13.55 6.76 10.75
CA PHE A 229 -13.21 5.97 11.94
C PHE A 229 -11.98 5.08 11.75
N ASN A 230 -11.69 4.60 10.53
CA ASN A 230 -10.49 3.81 10.26
C ASN A 230 -9.20 4.53 10.66
N THR A 231 -9.05 5.79 10.28
CA THR A 231 -7.87 6.58 10.65
C THR A 231 -7.87 7.00 12.10
N GLU A 232 -9.03 7.27 12.69
CA GLU A 232 -9.16 7.55 14.12
C GLU A 232 -8.77 6.32 14.95
N LEU A 233 -9.27 5.15 14.60
CA LEU A 233 -8.91 3.88 15.23
C LEU A 233 -7.40 3.62 15.14
N MET A 234 -6.81 3.83 13.96
CA MET A 234 -5.37 3.64 13.76
C MET A 234 -4.54 4.64 14.59
N ARG A 235 -4.92 5.92 14.58
CA ARG A 235 -4.30 6.97 15.42
C ARG A 235 -4.32 6.57 16.90
N ASP A 236 -5.48 6.16 17.39
CA ASP A 236 -5.66 5.85 18.81
C ASP A 236 -4.94 4.56 19.19
N THR A 237 -4.86 3.60 18.27
CA THR A 237 -4.06 2.38 18.45
C THR A 237 -2.56 2.70 18.48
N CYS A 238 -2.05 3.54 17.60
CA CYS A 238 -0.68 4.01 17.63
C CYS A 238 -0.37 4.70 18.97
N ARG A 239 -1.23 5.63 19.42
CA ARG A 239 -1.06 6.33 20.69
C ARG A 239 -1.03 5.39 21.89
N ARG A 240 -1.94 4.41 21.96
CA ARG A 240 -1.94 3.40 23.03
C ARG A 240 -0.64 2.59 23.08
N ASN A 241 -0.03 2.35 21.92
CA ASN A 241 1.23 1.64 21.79
C ASN A 241 2.47 2.55 21.84
N ARG A 242 2.30 3.87 22.06
CA ARG A 242 3.38 4.86 22.07
C ARG A 242 4.14 4.98 20.74
N VAL A 243 3.45 4.73 19.65
CA VAL A 243 3.94 4.94 18.28
C VAL A 243 3.68 6.39 17.89
N PRO A 244 4.68 7.14 17.40
CA PRO A 244 4.46 8.49 16.87
C PRO A 244 3.45 8.46 15.73
N VAL A 245 2.43 9.32 15.80
CA VAL A 245 1.37 9.37 14.78
C VAL A 245 0.89 10.80 14.55
N GLU A 246 0.73 11.15 13.26
CA GLU A 246 0.12 12.39 12.81
C GLU A 246 -1.11 12.06 11.94
N LEU A 247 -2.23 12.75 12.17
CA LEU A 247 -3.45 12.61 11.38
C LEU A 247 -3.85 13.97 10.80
N ILE A 248 -3.93 14.05 9.48
CA ILE A 248 -4.48 15.20 8.76
C ILE A 248 -5.93 14.89 8.43
N GLN A 249 -6.83 15.61 9.07
CA GLN A 249 -8.26 15.58 8.75
C GLN A 249 -8.56 16.60 7.65
N ILE A 250 -9.20 16.16 6.59
CA ILE A 250 -9.54 16.92 5.40
C ILE A 250 -11.05 17.11 5.41
N SER A 251 -11.50 18.34 5.53
CA SER A 251 -12.94 18.65 5.68
C SER A 251 -13.78 18.17 4.49
N LYS A 252 -13.21 18.13 3.28
CA LYS A 252 -13.89 17.67 2.08
C LYS A 252 -12.92 17.11 1.05
N GLY A 253 -13.24 15.91 0.52
CA GLY A 253 -12.40 15.22 -0.46
C GLY A 253 -13.02 13.92 -0.96
N GLY A 254 -13.96 13.36 -0.21
CA GLY A 254 -14.52 12.03 -0.49
C GLY A 254 -13.48 10.93 -0.43
N HIS A 255 -13.70 9.83 -1.15
CA HIS A 255 -12.77 8.72 -1.27
C HIS A 255 -11.95 8.78 -2.55
N GLY A 256 -10.69 8.34 -2.50
CA GLY A 256 -9.86 8.20 -3.69
C GLY A 256 -9.39 9.53 -4.29
N PHE A 257 -9.14 10.54 -3.46
CA PHE A 257 -8.71 11.85 -3.94
C PHE A 257 -7.27 11.88 -4.46
N GLY A 258 -6.44 10.83 -4.23
CA GLY A 258 -5.03 10.79 -4.64
C GLY A 258 -4.24 11.98 -4.07
N LEU A 259 -3.55 12.74 -4.92
CA LEU A 259 -2.87 13.98 -4.51
C LEU A 259 -3.84 15.16 -4.27
N GLY A 260 -5.14 14.95 -4.55
CA GLY A 260 -6.13 16.02 -4.50
C GLY A 260 -6.07 16.94 -5.73
N LYS A 261 -7.14 17.71 -5.91
CA LYS A 261 -7.20 18.74 -6.94
C LYS A 261 -6.66 20.05 -6.37
N ALA A 262 -5.80 20.73 -7.10
CA ALA A 262 -5.25 22.01 -6.69
C ALA A 262 -6.36 22.99 -6.26
N GLY A 263 -6.15 23.66 -5.12
CA GLY A 263 -7.11 24.58 -4.53
C GLY A 263 -8.23 23.93 -3.70
N THR A 264 -8.20 22.60 -3.51
CA THR A 264 -9.12 21.89 -2.62
C THR A 264 -8.44 21.48 -1.32
N PRO A 265 -9.20 21.28 -0.21
CA PRO A 265 -8.62 20.79 1.05
C PRO A 265 -7.83 19.49 0.89
N ALA A 266 -8.24 18.61 -0.04
CA ALA A 266 -7.57 17.34 -0.31
C ALA A 266 -6.16 17.50 -0.91
N ALA A 267 -5.79 18.66 -1.43
CA ALA A 267 -4.45 18.92 -1.97
C ALA A 267 -3.43 19.36 -0.91
N LEU A 268 -3.77 19.33 0.37
CA LEU A 268 -2.89 19.83 1.43
C LEU A 268 -2.09 18.73 2.14
N TRP A 269 -2.50 17.49 2.03
CA TRP A 269 -1.88 16.39 2.78
C TRP A 269 -0.47 16.05 2.25
N ASP A 270 -0.25 16.20 0.97
CA ASP A 270 1.00 15.83 0.32
C ASP A 270 2.20 16.60 0.87
N GLN A 271 2.08 17.93 0.97
CA GLN A 271 3.12 18.77 1.56
C GLN A 271 3.28 18.51 3.07
N ALA A 272 2.19 18.20 3.77
CA ALA A 272 2.27 17.81 5.18
C ALA A 272 3.04 16.48 5.33
N TYR A 273 2.82 15.53 4.43
CA TYR A 273 3.52 14.24 4.43
C TYR A 273 5.03 14.41 4.21
N VAL A 274 5.48 15.20 3.23
CA VAL A 274 6.92 15.45 3.01
C VAL A 274 7.55 16.10 4.24
N ARG A 275 6.95 17.16 4.78
CA ARG A 275 7.43 17.79 6.02
C ARG A 275 7.46 16.81 7.20
N TRP A 276 6.55 15.85 7.24
CA TRP A 276 6.54 14.82 8.27
C TRP A 276 7.66 13.82 8.04
N LEU A 277 7.89 13.35 6.80
CA LEU A 277 9.02 12.50 6.47
C LEU A 277 10.34 13.11 6.91
N ASP A 278 10.59 14.38 6.62
CA ASP A 278 11.82 15.11 7.03
C ASP A 278 12.05 15.09 8.55
N ARG A 279 11.00 14.91 9.37
CA ARG A 279 11.10 14.84 10.83
C ARG A 279 11.34 13.44 11.38
N VAL A 280 10.96 12.40 10.64
CA VAL A 280 11.05 11.00 11.10
C VAL A 280 12.17 10.23 10.40
N SER A 281 12.84 10.85 9.44
CA SER A 281 13.99 10.32 8.69
C SER A 281 15.30 10.40 9.46
#